data_dfbcf01f9f57a44c0bd22f6bf009064d
#
_entry.id   dfbcf01f9f57a44c0bd22f6bf009064d
#
_cell.length_a   1.000
_cell.length_b   1.000
_cell.length_c   1.000
_cell.angle_alpha   90.00
_cell.angle_beta   90.00
_cell.angle_gamma   90.00
#
_symmetry.space_group_name_H-M   'P 1'
#
loop_
_entity.id
_entity.type
_entity.pdbx_description
1 polymer ?
#
loop_
_entity_poly.entity_id
_entity_poly.type
_entity_poly.pdbx_seq_one_letter_code
_entity_poly.pdbx_strand_id
1 'polypeptide(L)'
;MFLEIDDLELQLNAWRLRVSLTLGRGECLALIGPSGAGKSTLLSLIAGFEEPRRGSIRIDGRAIDHLDPASRPVTMMFQENNLFNHLSLYDNVALGCHPGLKLNASHKVRIEQAMVATELTQIASRLPAEVSGGERQRAALARCLVQQRPLLLLDEPFANLDPRLRHEMHSLVNDLRKANRLTVVIVTHLPDEISRIAERTVFIHDGRVLEHGPTAELLARPRTAELIHYLKFTPQP
;
A
#
# COMPACT_ATOMS: atom_id res chain seq x y z
N MET A 1 -9.66 2.82 17.33
CA MET A 1 -8.63 2.67 16.26
C MET A 1 -9.30 2.19 14.98
N PHE A 2 -8.71 2.43 13.79
CA PHE A 2 -9.27 1.97 12.52
C PHE A 2 -8.74 0.57 12.13
N LEU A 3 -7.42 0.39 12.09
CA LEU A 3 -6.76 -0.90 11.92
C LEU A 3 -6.14 -1.31 13.25
N GLU A 4 -6.42 -2.52 13.68
CA GLU A 4 -5.86 -3.14 14.89
C GLU A 4 -5.33 -4.51 14.53
N ILE A 5 -4.06 -4.73 14.78
CA ILE A 5 -3.37 -6.01 14.63
C ILE A 5 -2.88 -6.42 16.01
N ASP A 6 -3.35 -7.54 16.52
CA ASP A 6 -3.05 -8.02 17.87
C ASP A 6 -2.39 -9.40 17.83
N ASP A 7 -1.14 -9.45 18.31
CA ASP A 7 -0.29 -10.65 18.41
C ASP A 7 -0.31 -11.54 17.15
N LEU A 8 -0.33 -10.88 15.96
CA LEU A 8 -0.39 -11.56 14.68
C LEU A 8 0.90 -12.33 14.43
N GLU A 9 0.80 -13.62 14.22
CA GLU A 9 1.94 -14.50 13.97
C GLU A 9 1.76 -15.31 12.69
N LEU A 10 2.81 -15.32 11.86
CA LEU A 10 2.97 -16.23 10.73
C LEU A 10 4.30 -16.98 10.88
N GLN A 11 4.28 -18.29 10.62
CA GLN A 11 5.48 -19.13 10.61
C GLN A 11 5.69 -19.68 9.21
N LEU A 12 6.85 -19.39 8.60
CA LEU A 12 7.28 -19.94 7.33
C LEU A 12 8.64 -20.65 7.52
N ASN A 13 8.63 -21.96 7.59
CA ASN A 13 9.81 -22.75 7.92
C ASN A 13 10.45 -22.31 9.25
N ALA A 14 11.74 -21.90 9.20
CA ALA A 14 12.47 -21.39 10.36
C ALA A 14 12.20 -19.90 10.64
N TRP A 15 11.64 -19.16 9.69
CA TRP A 15 11.37 -17.73 9.85
C TRP A 15 9.98 -17.48 10.44
N ARG A 16 9.88 -16.45 11.28
CA ARG A 16 8.65 -16.10 11.98
C ARG A 16 8.41 -14.60 11.93
N LEU A 17 7.21 -14.21 11.54
CA LEU A 17 6.69 -12.85 11.69
C LEU A 17 5.82 -12.76 12.95
N ARG A 18 6.05 -11.76 13.81
CA ARG A 18 5.17 -11.44 14.93
C ARG A 18 5.01 -9.92 15.05
N VAL A 19 3.75 -9.46 14.92
CA VAL A 19 3.45 -8.02 14.85
C VAL A 19 2.20 -7.70 15.67
N SER A 20 2.28 -6.62 16.47
CA SER A 20 1.13 -5.91 17.01
C SER A 20 1.26 -4.44 16.65
N LEU A 21 0.23 -3.86 16.05
CA LEU A 21 0.20 -2.45 15.71
C LEU A 21 -1.23 -1.93 15.61
N THR A 22 -1.36 -0.61 15.72
CA THR A 22 -2.64 0.09 15.55
C THR A 22 -2.46 1.29 14.65
N LEU A 23 -3.50 1.63 13.86
CA LEU A 23 -3.53 2.79 12.98
C LEU A 23 -4.89 3.49 13.07
N GLY A 24 -4.86 4.82 13.13
CA GLY A 24 -6.06 5.65 13.11
C GLY A 24 -6.67 5.74 11.71
N ARG A 25 -7.95 6.14 11.65
CA ARG A 25 -8.62 6.36 10.37
C ARG A 25 -8.02 7.59 9.66
N GLY A 26 -7.75 7.44 8.37
CA GLY A 26 -7.18 8.50 7.53
C GLY A 26 -5.69 8.75 7.74
N GLU A 27 -5.02 8.01 8.65
CA GLU A 27 -3.56 8.07 8.83
C GLU A 27 -2.83 7.32 7.72
N CYS A 28 -1.59 7.71 7.47
CA CYS A 28 -0.64 6.97 6.65
C CYS A 28 0.46 6.38 7.54
N LEU A 29 0.65 5.08 7.45
CA LEU A 29 1.70 4.32 8.13
C LEU A 29 2.75 3.86 7.13
N ALA A 30 4.01 4.19 7.34
CA ALA A 30 5.12 3.60 6.61
C ALA A 30 5.64 2.34 7.32
N LEU A 31 5.87 1.29 6.55
CA LEU A 31 6.61 0.09 6.98
C LEU A 31 7.98 0.12 6.34
N ILE A 32 9.03 0.17 7.15
CA ILE A 32 10.43 0.19 6.72
C ILE A 32 11.21 -0.98 7.31
N GLY A 33 12.35 -1.29 6.71
CA GLY A 33 13.25 -2.35 7.15
C GLY A 33 13.95 -3.03 5.99
N PRO A 34 14.94 -3.89 6.26
CA PRO A 34 15.70 -4.59 5.23
C PRO A 34 14.83 -5.51 4.38
N SER A 35 15.37 -5.92 3.23
CA SER A 35 14.72 -6.95 2.41
C SER A 35 14.59 -8.25 3.21
N GLY A 36 13.46 -8.94 3.07
CA GLY A 36 13.18 -10.17 3.84
C GLY A 36 12.70 -9.93 5.27
N ALA A 37 12.60 -8.70 5.77
CA ALA A 37 12.14 -8.40 7.14
C ALA A 37 10.67 -8.79 7.42
N GLY A 38 9.84 -9.01 6.37
CA GLY A 38 8.44 -9.40 6.51
C GLY A 38 7.43 -8.31 6.20
N LYS A 39 7.85 -7.20 5.60
CA LYS A 39 6.96 -6.06 5.26
C LYS A 39 5.84 -6.47 4.29
N SER A 40 6.17 -7.03 3.14
CA SER A 40 5.20 -7.52 2.14
C SER A 40 4.36 -8.67 2.68
N THR A 41 4.95 -9.52 3.53
CA THR A 41 4.23 -10.59 4.22
C THR A 41 3.15 -10.04 5.16
N LEU A 42 3.46 -8.95 5.89
CA LEU A 42 2.47 -8.28 6.72
C LEU A 42 1.33 -7.69 5.88
N LEU A 43 1.64 -7.05 4.74
CA LEU A 43 0.60 -6.59 3.81
C LEU A 43 -0.25 -7.75 3.30
N SER A 44 0.36 -8.88 2.94
CA SER A 44 -0.35 -10.09 2.47
C SER A 44 -1.29 -10.67 3.54
N LEU A 45 -0.87 -10.68 4.81
CA LEU A 45 -1.73 -11.07 5.94
C LEU A 45 -2.94 -10.12 6.10
N ILE A 46 -2.73 -8.80 6.01
CA ILE A 46 -3.82 -7.81 6.10
C ILE A 46 -4.78 -7.95 4.90
N ALA A 47 -4.23 -8.18 3.71
CA ALA A 47 -5.02 -8.36 2.49
C ALA A 47 -5.73 -9.73 2.41
N GLY A 48 -5.29 -10.74 3.20
CA GLY A 48 -5.86 -12.09 3.23
C GLY A 48 -5.28 -13.06 2.22
N PHE A 49 -4.13 -12.75 1.65
CA PHE A 49 -3.38 -13.67 0.78
C PHE A 49 -2.58 -14.70 1.56
N GLU A 50 -2.36 -14.43 2.85
CA GLU A 50 -1.74 -15.34 3.81
C GLU A 50 -2.63 -15.46 5.04
N GLU A 51 -2.64 -16.64 5.68
CA GLU A 51 -3.38 -16.90 6.89
C GLU A 51 -2.46 -16.85 8.12
N PRO A 52 -2.80 -16.07 9.15
CA PRO A 52 -2.00 -16.04 10.36
C PRO A 52 -2.12 -17.35 11.13
N ARG A 53 -1.03 -17.81 11.75
CA ARG A 53 -1.05 -18.95 12.69
C ARG A 53 -1.83 -18.62 13.95
N ARG A 54 -1.77 -17.37 14.41
CA ARG A 54 -2.50 -16.83 15.55
C ARG A 54 -2.58 -15.31 15.49
N GLY A 55 -3.32 -14.74 16.42
CA GLY A 55 -3.58 -13.31 16.50
C GLY A 55 -4.84 -12.91 15.75
N SER A 56 -5.10 -11.64 15.65
CA SER A 56 -6.28 -11.13 14.97
C SER A 56 -6.01 -9.81 14.22
N ILE A 57 -6.79 -9.59 13.17
CA ILE A 57 -6.80 -8.34 12.40
C ILE A 57 -8.22 -7.79 12.45
N ARG A 58 -8.35 -6.53 12.87
CA ARG A 58 -9.63 -5.84 12.92
C ARG A 58 -9.58 -4.53 12.14
N ILE A 59 -10.66 -4.25 11.43
CA ILE A 59 -10.89 -2.96 10.78
C ILE A 59 -12.24 -2.42 11.29
N ASP A 60 -12.26 -1.19 11.82
CA ASP A 60 -13.42 -0.61 12.50
C ASP A 60 -14.03 -1.53 13.57
N GLY A 61 -13.17 -2.17 14.37
CA GLY A 61 -13.56 -3.11 15.42
C GLY A 61 -14.08 -4.46 14.92
N ARG A 62 -14.20 -4.67 13.61
CA ARG A 62 -14.66 -5.94 13.01
C ARG A 62 -13.47 -6.82 12.65
N ALA A 63 -13.47 -8.07 13.11
CA ALA A 63 -12.47 -9.07 12.71
C ALA A 63 -12.59 -9.38 11.22
N ILE A 64 -11.45 -9.42 10.52
CA ILE A 64 -11.38 -9.68 9.08
C ILE A 64 -10.53 -10.91 8.72
N ASP A 65 -9.89 -11.54 9.69
CA ASP A 65 -8.96 -12.66 9.49
C ASP A 65 -9.65 -13.87 8.83
N HIS A 66 -10.93 -14.09 9.08
CA HIS A 66 -11.74 -15.16 8.51
C HIS A 66 -12.35 -14.82 7.14
N LEU A 67 -12.14 -13.60 6.64
CA LEU A 67 -12.70 -13.17 5.36
C LEU A 67 -11.73 -13.47 4.21
N ASP A 68 -12.29 -13.94 3.10
CA ASP A 68 -11.55 -14.04 1.83
C ASP A 68 -11.01 -12.68 1.39
N PRO A 69 -9.89 -12.61 0.65
CA PRO A 69 -9.30 -11.35 0.18
C PRO A 69 -10.30 -10.42 -0.52
N ALA A 70 -11.17 -10.97 -1.36
CA ALA A 70 -12.19 -10.20 -2.09
C ALA A 70 -13.24 -9.55 -1.17
N SER A 71 -13.47 -10.10 0.03
CA SER A 71 -14.46 -9.64 1.00
C SER A 71 -13.90 -8.67 2.04
N ARG A 72 -12.58 -8.54 2.14
CA ARG A 72 -11.93 -7.62 3.08
C ARG A 72 -12.12 -6.16 2.66
N PRO A 73 -12.28 -5.22 3.59
CA PRO A 73 -12.38 -3.79 3.29
C PRO A 73 -11.00 -3.17 2.97
N VAL A 74 -10.22 -3.88 2.15
CA VAL A 74 -8.81 -3.59 1.84
C VAL A 74 -8.62 -3.65 0.34
N THR A 75 -7.82 -2.76 -0.21
CA THR A 75 -7.27 -2.88 -1.57
C THR A 75 -5.76 -2.83 -1.51
N MET A 76 -5.09 -3.56 -2.41
CA MET A 76 -3.63 -3.64 -2.43
C MET A 76 -3.09 -3.34 -3.82
N MET A 77 -2.08 -2.47 -3.86
CA MET A 77 -1.22 -2.26 -5.02
C MET A 77 0.10 -2.98 -4.79
N PHE A 78 0.41 -3.93 -5.66
CA PHE A 78 1.64 -4.73 -5.60
C PHE A 78 2.81 -3.97 -6.21
N GLN A 79 4.02 -4.38 -5.87
CA GLN A 79 5.28 -3.83 -6.40
C GLN A 79 5.33 -3.88 -7.94
N GLU A 80 4.91 -5.00 -8.53
CA GLU A 80 4.62 -5.07 -9.95
C GLU A 80 3.19 -4.59 -10.16
N ASN A 81 2.97 -3.61 -11.01
CA ASN A 81 1.67 -2.95 -11.20
C ASN A 81 0.53 -3.89 -11.60
N ASN A 82 0.85 -5.13 -11.97
CA ASN A 82 -0.10 -6.20 -12.32
C ASN A 82 -1.19 -5.76 -13.31
N LEU A 83 -0.84 -4.89 -14.26
CA LEU A 83 -1.74 -4.53 -15.35
C LEU A 83 -1.77 -5.64 -16.39
N PHE A 84 -2.95 -5.91 -16.93
CA PHE A 84 -3.12 -6.85 -18.02
C PHE A 84 -2.73 -6.18 -19.33
N ASN A 85 -1.66 -6.65 -19.96
CA ASN A 85 -1.06 -6.04 -21.14
C ASN A 85 -1.97 -6.02 -22.39
N HIS A 86 -2.97 -6.91 -22.44
CA HIS A 86 -3.93 -7.02 -23.54
C HIS A 86 -5.19 -6.19 -23.34
N LEU A 87 -5.33 -5.51 -22.22
CA LEU A 87 -6.45 -4.64 -21.88
C LEU A 87 -6.02 -3.18 -21.91
N SER A 88 -6.93 -2.29 -22.32
CA SER A 88 -6.72 -0.84 -22.23
C SER A 88 -6.50 -0.39 -20.76
N LEU A 89 -5.98 0.83 -20.55
CA LEU A 89 -5.89 1.39 -19.19
C LEU A 89 -7.29 1.50 -18.57
N TYR A 90 -8.30 1.90 -19.36
CA TYR A 90 -9.69 1.94 -18.89
C TYR A 90 -10.17 0.58 -18.41
N ASP A 91 -9.98 -0.49 -19.20
CA ASP A 91 -10.40 -1.84 -18.82
C ASP A 91 -9.63 -2.36 -17.60
N ASN A 92 -8.32 -2.07 -17.52
CA ASN A 92 -7.52 -2.38 -16.35
C ASN A 92 -8.07 -1.73 -15.08
N VAL A 93 -8.49 -0.47 -15.14
CA VAL A 93 -9.14 0.22 -14.00
C VAL A 93 -10.51 -0.38 -13.73
N ALA A 94 -11.27 -0.68 -14.77
CA ALA A 94 -12.62 -1.24 -14.69
C ALA A 94 -12.67 -2.61 -14.00
N LEU A 95 -11.60 -3.42 -14.11
CA LEU A 95 -11.46 -4.68 -13.37
C LEU A 95 -11.56 -4.49 -11.84
N GLY A 96 -11.18 -3.33 -11.32
CA GLY A 96 -11.36 -3.00 -9.91
C GLY A 96 -12.84 -2.88 -9.50
N CYS A 97 -13.74 -2.57 -10.45
CA CYS A 97 -15.18 -2.55 -10.20
C CYS A 97 -15.81 -3.94 -10.35
N HIS A 98 -15.40 -4.70 -11.39
CA HIS A 98 -15.97 -6.00 -11.70
C HIS A 98 -15.00 -6.85 -12.52
N PRO A 99 -14.59 -8.05 -12.04
CA PRO A 99 -13.56 -8.87 -12.69
C PRO A 99 -13.94 -9.37 -14.09
N GLY A 100 -15.21 -9.45 -14.42
CA GLY A 100 -15.71 -9.82 -15.76
C GLY A 100 -16.13 -8.63 -16.61
N LEU A 101 -15.75 -7.39 -16.26
CA LEU A 101 -16.07 -6.14 -16.97
C LEU A 101 -17.58 -5.92 -17.24
N LYS A 102 -18.44 -6.50 -16.41
CA LYS A 102 -19.90 -6.28 -16.49
C LYS A 102 -20.24 -4.97 -15.76
N LEU A 103 -20.07 -3.86 -16.46
CA LEU A 103 -20.15 -2.52 -15.88
C LEU A 103 -21.58 -1.97 -15.94
N ASN A 104 -22.08 -1.50 -14.81
CA ASN A 104 -23.31 -0.71 -14.70
C ASN A 104 -22.98 0.81 -14.73
N ALA A 105 -24.02 1.66 -14.70
CA ALA A 105 -23.84 3.11 -14.75
C ALA A 105 -22.98 3.66 -13.59
N SER A 106 -23.16 3.14 -12.36
CA SER A 106 -22.38 3.59 -11.21
C SER A 106 -20.91 3.18 -11.32
N HIS A 107 -20.61 2.01 -11.89
CA HIS A 107 -19.24 1.59 -12.17
C HIS A 107 -18.55 2.55 -13.15
N LYS A 108 -19.23 2.92 -14.26
CA LYS A 108 -18.67 3.87 -15.25
C LYS A 108 -18.33 5.22 -14.64
N VAL A 109 -19.22 5.78 -13.83
CA VAL A 109 -18.97 7.04 -13.12
C VAL A 109 -17.75 6.94 -12.21
N ARG A 110 -17.61 5.85 -11.43
CA ARG A 110 -16.44 5.65 -10.56
C ARG A 110 -15.14 5.52 -11.35
N ILE A 111 -15.17 4.82 -12.48
CA ILE A 111 -14.00 4.67 -13.35
C ILE A 111 -13.60 6.03 -13.92
N GLU A 112 -14.53 6.79 -14.45
CA GLU A 112 -14.29 8.14 -14.98
C GLU A 112 -13.69 9.06 -13.91
N GLN A 113 -14.25 9.06 -12.70
CA GLN A 113 -13.72 9.84 -11.57
C GLN A 113 -12.29 9.42 -11.21
N ALA A 114 -12.01 8.12 -11.16
CA ALA A 114 -10.65 7.63 -10.88
C ALA A 114 -9.67 7.99 -12.00
N MET A 115 -10.07 7.90 -13.27
CA MET A 115 -9.24 8.28 -14.42
C MET A 115 -8.92 9.78 -14.41
N VAL A 116 -9.88 10.63 -14.05
CA VAL A 116 -9.66 12.08 -13.87
C VAL A 116 -8.70 12.32 -12.70
N ALA A 117 -8.95 11.72 -11.55
CA ALA A 117 -8.15 11.90 -10.34
C ALA A 117 -6.68 11.42 -10.49
N THR A 118 -6.42 10.51 -11.42
CA THR A 118 -5.08 10.00 -11.73
C THR A 118 -4.51 10.55 -13.04
N GLU A 119 -5.18 11.53 -13.68
CA GLU A 119 -4.74 12.20 -14.92
C GLU A 119 -4.57 11.25 -16.12
N LEU A 120 -5.41 10.22 -16.24
CA LEU A 120 -5.33 9.20 -17.29
C LEU A 120 -6.41 9.33 -18.38
N THR A 121 -7.31 10.30 -18.27
CA THR A 121 -8.47 10.43 -19.16
C THR A 121 -8.09 10.46 -20.66
N GLN A 122 -7.02 11.18 -21.00
CA GLN A 122 -6.59 11.35 -22.41
C GLN A 122 -5.94 10.11 -23.03
N ILE A 123 -5.50 9.17 -22.18
CA ILE A 123 -4.81 7.95 -22.60
C ILE A 123 -5.56 6.67 -22.20
N ALA A 124 -6.83 6.80 -21.82
CA ALA A 124 -7.67 5.72 -21.31
C ALA A 124 -7.73 4.49 -22.24
N SER A 125 -7.70 4.70 -23.54
CA SER A 125 -7.79 3.64 -24.56
C SER A 125 -6.44 2.97 -24.87
N ARG A 126 -5.31 3.51 -24.40
CA ARG A 126 -3.99 2.94 -24.65
C ARG A 126 -3.77 1.64 -23.88
N LEU A 127 -2.90 0.78 -24.42
CA LEU A 127 -2.41 -0.42 -23.75
C LEU A 127 -1.25 -0.08 -22.79
N PRO A 128 -1.00 -0.90 -21.75
CA PRO A 128 0.12 -0.69 -20.82
C PRO A 128 1.50 -0.58 -21.51
N ALA A 129 1.70 -1.23 -22.65
CA ALA A 129 2.94 -1.16 -23.41
C ALA A 129 3.16 0.19 -24.12
N GLU A 130 2.09 0.98 -24.31
CA GLU A 130 2.09 2.26 -25.03
C GLU A 130 2.25 3.49 -24.12
N VAL A 131 2.46 3.24 -22.82
CA VAL A 131 2.51 4.30 -21.81
C VAL A 131 3.75 4.18 -20.92
N SER A 132 4.13 5.30 -20.29
CA SER A 132 5.27 5.38 -19.37
C SER A 132 5.08 4.54 -18.09
N GLY A 133 6.17 4.32 -17.35
CA GLY A 133 6.14 3.65 -16.04
C GLY A 133 5.23 4.36 -15.05
N GLY A 134 5.29 5.68 -14.97
CA GLY A 134 4.43 6.49 -14.11
C GLY A 134 2.95 6.40 -14.46
N GLU A 135 2.60 6.42 -15.77
CA GLU A 135 1.22 6.25 -16.22
C GLU A 135 0.68 4.85 -15.89
N ARG A 136 1.51 3.79 -15.99
CA ARG A 136 1.14 2.46 -15.52
C ARG A 136 0.87 2.43 -14.02
N GLN A 137 1.68 3.11 -13.22
CA GLN A 137 1.44 3.17 -11.76
C GLN A 137 0.19 3.97 -11.42
N ARG A 138 -0.07 5.08 -12.11
CA ARG A 138 -1.34 5.83 -11.99
C ARG A 138 -2.54 4.94 -12.32
N ALA A 139 -2.45 4.09 -13.34
CA ALA A 139 -3.52 3.17 -13.70
C ALA A 139 -3.73 2.07 -12.64
N ALA A 140 -2.66 1.52 -12.06
CA ALA A 140 -2.75 0.59 -10.95
C ALA A 140 -3.38 1.24 -9.70
N LEU A 141 -3.02 2.48 -9.41
CA LEU A 141 -3.62 3.26 -8.32
C LEU A 141 -5.11 3.54 -8.59
N ALA A 142 -5.47 3.95 -9.82
CA ALA A 142 -6.87 4.16 -10.23
C ALA A 142 -7.71 2.87 -10.05
N ARG A 143 -7.15 1.70 -10.41
CA ARG A 143 -7.79 0.40 -10.18
C ARG A 143 -8.04 0.11 -8.70
N CYS A 144 -7.16 0.57 -7.81
CA CYS A 144 -7.39 0.48 -6.38
C CYS A 144 -8.53 1.41 -5.92
N LEU A 145 -8.57 2.65 -6.42
CA LEU A 145 -9.57 3.65 -6.02
C LEU A 145 -11.00 3.25 -6.37
N VAL A 146 -11.23 2.66 -7.56
CA VAL A 146 -12.58 2.27 -7.98
C VAL A 146 -13.20 1.18 -7.12
N GLN A 147 -12.40 0.45 -6.33
CA GLN A 147 -12.89 -0.53 -5.37
C GLN A 147 -13.57 0.11 -4.15
N GLN A 148 -13.30 1.40 -3.87
CA GLN A 148 -13.87 2.15 -2.75
C GLN A 148 -13.66 1.47 -1.39
N ARG A 149 -12.51 0.84 -1.20
CA ARG A 149 -12.13 0.23 0.08
C ARG A 149 -11.45 1.27 0.97
N PRO A 150 -11.73 1.29 2.28
CA PRO A 150 -11.21 2.33 3.19
C PRO A 150 -9.72 2.15 3.56
N LEU A 151 -9.13 0.96 3.36
CA LEU A 151 -7.72 0.68 3.59
C LEU A 151 -7.00 0.41 2.27
N LEU A 152 -5.96 1.22 1.99
CA LEU A 152 -5.08 1.06 0.84
C LEU A 152 -3.72 0.57 1.30
N LEU A 153 -3.29 -0.58 0.78
CA LEU A 153 -1.97 -1.16 1.00
C LEU A 153 -1.11 -0.93 -0.25
N LEU A 154 0.08 -0.40 -0.06
CA LEU A 154 1.03 -0.08 -1.13
C LEU A 154 2.35 -0.80 -0.85
N ASP A 155 2.71 -1.78 -1.68
CA ASP A 155 3.94 -2.55 -1.54
C ASP A 155 5.00 -2.03 -2.51
N GLU A 156 5.94 -1.23 -2.02
CA GLU A 156 7.00 -0.56 -2.80
C GLU A 156 6.49 0.07 -4.12
N PRO A 157 5.40 0.84 -4.08
CA PRO A 157 4.64 1.19 -5.26
C PRO A 157 5.42 2.04 -6.28
N PHE A 158 6.50 2.70 -5.84
CA PHE A 158 7.22 3.69 -6.65
C PHE A 158 8.73 3.43 -6.75
N ALA A 159 9.19 2.22 -6.36
CA ALA A 159 10.62 1.88 -6.32
C ALA A 159 11.33 2.04 -7.67
N ASN A 160 10.63 1.78 -8.78
CA ASN A 160 11.18 1.81 -10.14
C ASN A 160 10.98 3.14 -10.87
N LEU A 161 10.57 4.21 -10.17
CA LEU A 161 10.42 5.55 -10.75
C LEU A 161 11.68 6.40 -10.53
N ASP A 162 11.92 7.32 -11.45
CA ASP A 162 12.89 8.39 -11.20
C ASP A 162 12.42 9.31 -10.05
N PRO A 163 13.34 10.05 -9.42
CA PRO A 163 13.04 10.83 -8.21
C PRO A 163 11.92 11.86 -8.40
N ARG A 164 11.81 12.48 -9.60
CA ARG A 164 10.78 13.48 -9.90
C ARG A 164 9.39 12.82 -9.97
N LEU A 165 9.24 11.77 -10.79
CA LEU A 165 7.98 11.03 -10.91
C LEU A 165 7.53 10.44 -9.59
N ARG A 166 8.48 9.96 -8.78
CA ARG A 166 8.20 9.42 -7.45
C ARG A 166 7.61 10.48 -6.53
N HIS A 167 8.18 11.68 -6.54
CA HIS A 167 7.63 12.81 -5.79
C HIS A 167 6.21 13.17 -6.22
N GLU A 168 5.95 13.21 -7.53
CA GLU A 168 4.60 13.45 -8.08
C GLU A 168 3.60 12.36 -7.62
N MET A 169 4.02 11.09 -7.64
CA MET A 169 3.17 9.96 -7.18
C MET A 169 2.89 10.00 -5.68
N HIS A 170 3.87 10.41 -4.86
CA HIS A 170 3.63 10.60 -3.42
C HIS A 170 2.62 11.70 -3.15
N SER A 171 2.74 12.84 -3.86
CA SER A 171 1.76 13.93 -3.76
C SER A 171 0.37 13.44 -4.15
N LEU A 172 0.26 12.73 -5.28
CA LEU A 172 -0.99 12.17 -5.77
C LEU A 172 -1.63 11.23 -4.74
N VAL A 173 -0.87 10.28 -4.16
CA VAL A 173 -1.38 9.37 -3.11
C VAL A 173 -1.88 10.15 -1.90
N ASN A 174 -1.15 11.19 -1.47
CA ASN A 174 -1.54 12.01 -0.32
C ASN A 174 -2.83 12.81 -0.58
N ASP A 175 -2.97 13.38 -1.79
CA ASP A 175 -4.17 14.12 -2.19
C ASP A 175 -5.38 13.17 -2.29
N LEU A 176 -5.21 12.01 -2.90
CA LEU A 176 -6.26 10.97 -2.98
C LEU A 176 -6.65 10.45 -1.60
N ARG A 177 -5.66 10.24 -0.70
CA ARG A 177 -5.90 9.86 0.69
C ARG A 177 -6.80 10.85 1.40
N LYS A 178 -6.47 12.13 1.31
CA LYS A 178 -7.26 13.22 1.94
C LYS A 178 -8.65 13.34 1.32
N ALA A 179 -8.74 13.35 -0.01
CA ALA A 179 -10.01 13.51 -0.72
C ALA A 179 -10.99 12.36 -0.44
N ASN A 180 -10.48 11.12 -0.33
CA ASN A 180 -11.30 9.92 -0.15
C ASN A 180 -11.31 9.40 1.30
N ARG A 181 -10.65 10.08 2.24
CA ARG A 181 -10.49 9.66 3.66
C ARG A 181 -9.92 8.25 3.79
N LEU A 182 -8.96 7.89 2.92
CA LEU A 182 -8.33 6.59 2.94
C LEU A 182 -7.34 6.49 4.11
N THR A 183 -7.28 5.32 4.72
CA THR A 183 -6.16 4.92 5.57
C THR A 183 -5.15 4.21 4.69
N VAL A 184 -3.86 4.50 4.84
CA VAL A 184 -2.81 3.98 3.95
C VAL A 184 -1.74 3.26 4.76
N VAL A 185 -1.33 2.09 4.31
CA VAL A 185 -0.10 1.43 4.76
C VAL A 185 0.82 1.30 3.56
N ILE A 186 1.99 1.90 3.62
CA ILE A 186 2.97 1.92 2.53
C ILE A 186 4.28 1.26 2.95
N VAL A 187 4.74 0.30 2.17
CA VAL A 187 6.10 -0.24 2.26
C VAL A 187 7.01 0.60 1.38
N THR A 188 8.10 1.10 1.95
CA THR A 188 9.15 1.78 1.20
C THR A 188 10.52 1.56 1.88
N HIS A 189 11.57 1.65 1.10
CA HIS A 189 12.95 1.57 1.58
C HIS A 189 13.68 2.92 1.52
N LEU A 190 12.96 4.01 1.22
CA LEU A 190 13.52 5.36 1.04
C LEU A 190 13.14 6.27 2.22
N PRO A 191 14.02 6.43 3.23
CA PRO A 191 13.71 7.18 4.45
C PRO A 191 13.29 8.63 4.21
N ASP A 192 13.90 9.32 3.25
CA ASP A 192 13.64 10.74 2.98
C ASP A 192 12.23 11.00 2.43
N GLU A 193 11.63 9.98 1.82
CA GLU A 193 10.28 10.06 1.28
C GLU A 193 9.23 9.82 2.35
N ILE A 194 9.56 9.02 3.35
CA ILE A 194 8.64 8.61 4.41
C ILE A 194 8.10 9.82 5.18
N SER A 195 8.99 10.77 5.50
CA SER A 195 8.63 11.98 6.26
C SER A 195 7.61 12.87 5.55
N ARG A 196 7.48 12.73 4.22
CA ARG A 196 6.55 13.51 3.39
C ARG A 196 5.17 12.85 3.27
N ILE A 197 5.10 11.52 3.46
CA ILE A 197 3.89 10.74 3.17
C ILE A 197 3.22 10.24 4.43
N ALA A 198 4.02 9.75 5.40
CA ALA A 198 3.53 9.01 6.55
C ALA A 198 3.67 9.80 7.84
N GLU A 199 2.59 9.89 8.59
CA GLU A 199 2.58 10.46 9.94
C GLU A 199 3.28 9.54 10.95
N ARG A 200 3.20 8.22 10.72
CA ARG A 200 3.78 7.20 11.59
C ARG A 200 4.61 6.21 10.80
N THR A 201 5.64 5.69 11.44
CA THR A 201 6.54 4.69 10.86
C THR A 201 6.72 3.52 11.81
N VAL A 202 6.78 2.32 11.23
CA VAL A 202 7.11 1.07 11.90
C VAL A 202 8.36 0.50 11.24
N PHE A 203 9.39 0.24 12.03
CA PHE A 203 10.60 -0.45 11.60
C PHE A 203 10.49 -1.95 11.92
N ILE A 204 10.53 -2.77 10.87
CA ILE A 204 10.49 -4.22 10.98
C ILE A 204 11.87 -4.79 10.65
N HIS A 205 12.35 -5.65 11.52
CA HIS A 205 13.61 -6.36 11.33
C HIS A 205 13.45 -7.81 11.80
N ASP A 206 13.87 -8.75 10.98
CA ASP A 206 13.79 -10.19 11.25
C ASP A 206 12.42 -10.64 11.80
N GLY A 207 11.35 -10.23 11.10
CA GLY A 207 9.97 -10.58 11.44
C GLY A 207 9.41 -9.94 12.70
N ARG A 208 10.04 -8.92 13.26
CA ARG A 208 9.61 -8.24 14.49
C ARG A 208 9.57 -6.73 14.31
N VAL A 209 8.61 -6.09 14.96
CA VAL A 209 8.60 -4.64 15.11
C VAL A 209 9.64 -4.28 16.17
N LEU A 210 10.71 -3.61 15.78
CA LEU A 210 11.75 -3.14 16.72
C LEU A 210 11.47 -1.72 17.20
N GLU A 211 10.99 -0.84 16.29
CA GLU A 211 10.60 0.52 16.66
C GLU A 211 9.34 0.95 15.91
N HIS A 212 8.56 1.81 16.55
CA HIS A 212 7.41 2.45 15.93
C HIS A 212 7.14 3.81 16.60
N GLY A 213 6.56 4.74 15.87
CA GLY A 213 6.22 6.06 16.41
C GLY A 213 5.93 7.10 15.33
N PRO A 214 5.82 8.38 15.73
CA PRO A 214 5.78 9.50 14.80
C PRO A 214 7.00 9.47 13.88
N THR A 215 6.79 9.61 12.59
CA THR A 215 7.85 9.48 11.58
C THR A 215 9.03 10.42 11.83
N ALA A 216 8.75 11.70 12.09
CA ALA A 216 9.78 12.70 12.33
C ALA A 216 10.66 12.35 13.55
N GLU A 217 10.05 11.83 14.62
CA GLU A 217 10.78 11.44 15.84
C GLU A 217 11.64 10.20 15.60
N LEU A 218 11.07 9.17 14.96
CA LEU A 218 11.74 7.90 14.69
C LEU A 218 12.96 8.10 13.77
N LEU A 219 12.85 8.93 12.73
CA LEU A 219 13.97 9.21 11.82
C LEU A 219 15.03 10.11 12.45
N ALA A 220 14.65 11.09 13.29
CA ALA A 220 15.59 12.00 13.92
C ALA A 220 16.32 11.38 15.12
N ARG A 221 15.71 10.41 15.81
CA ARG A 221 16.22 9.82 17.05
C ARG A 221 15.99 8.30 17.08
N PRO A 222 16.60 7.54 16.13
CA PRO A 222 16.51 6.09 16.15
C PRO A 222 17.16 5.53 17.42
N ARG A 223 16.55 4.52 18.03
CA ARG A 223 16.95 3.97 19.34
C ARG A 223 17.68 2.64 19.21
N THR A 224 17.31 1.81 18.23
CA THR A 224 17.89 0.48 18.02
C THR A 224 19.12 0.56 17.11
N ALA A 225 20.11 -0.29 17.36
CA ALA A 225 21.31 -0.36 16.53
C ALA A 225 20.96 -0.74 15.07
N GLU A 226 19.96 -1.58 14.90
CA GLU A 226 19.47 -2.05 13.62
C GLU A 226 18.86 -0.90 12.79
N LEU A 227 18.04 -0.05 13.41
CA LEU A 227 17.46 1.11 12.72
C LEU A 227 18.54 2.16 12.39
N ILE A 228 19.47 2.43 13.31
CA ILE A 228 20.61 3.33 13.08
C ILE A 228 21.43 2.83 11.88
N HIS A 229 21.72 1.52 11.84
CA HIS A 229 22.44 0.90 10.73
C HIS A 229 21.65 1.01 9.42
N TYR A 230 20.36 0.66 9.44
CA TYR A 230 19.48 0.74 8.29
C TYR A 230 19.46 2.15 7.68
N LEU A 231 19.28 3.19 8.48
CA LEU A 231 19.23 4.58 8.00
C LEU A 231 20.57 5.09 7.45
N LYS A 232 21.70 4.60 7.96
CA LYS A 232 23.04 4.99 7.46
C LYS A 232 23.38 4.39 6.09
N PHE A 233 22.91 3.17 5.81
CA PHE A 233 23.28 2.41 4.61
C PHE A 233 22.17 2.37 3.55
N THR A 234 21.01 2.97 3.84
CA THR A 234 20.00 3.19 2.80
C THR A 234 20.47 4.36 1.91
N PRO A 235 20.50 4.22 0.58
CA PRO A 235 20.95 5.28 -0.31
C PRO A 235 20.14 6.56 -0.05
N GLN A 236 20.86 7.62 0.31
CA GLN A 236 20.30 8.97 0.26
C GLN A 236 20.36 9.41 -1.21
N PRO A 237 19.32 10.06 -1.75
CA PRO A 237 19.25 10.48 -3.14
C PRO A 237 20.33 11.51 -3.50
#